data_1b1e29c15025d3185c5eee2e0b8f8c41
#
_entry.id   1b1e29c15025d3185c5eee2e0b8f8c41
#
_cell.length_a   1.000
_cell.length_b   1.000
_cell.length_c   1.000
_cell.angle_alpha   90.00
_cell.angle_beta   90.00
_cell.angle_gamma   90.00
#
_symmetry.space_group_name_H-M   'P 1'
#
loop_
_entity.id
_entity.type
_entity.pdbx_description
1 polymer ?
#
loop_
_entity_poly.entity_id
_entity_poly.type
_entity_poly.pdbx_seq_one_letter_code
_entity_poly.pdbx_strand_id
1 'polypeptide(L)'
;MTAPSLFVNKQEIIDVADEVTRQLAPDVIFIGFSIANDWTGKPSLFYRIVLSDEAAKRGRILEVGDRVEKLLDDRLQPYQRWDLYPYHNYRSQSEQAQLQDPAWERHVLSR
;
A
#
# COMPACT_ATOMS: atom_id res chain seq x y z
N MET A 1 3.66 -19.30 -18.96
CA MET A 1 3.35 -17.98 -18.44
C MET A 1 4.35 -17.58 -17.36
N THR A 2 4.79 -16.34 -17.38
CA THR A 2 5.82 -15.87 -16.48
C THR A 2 5.19 -15.29 -15.21
N ALA A 3 5.81 -15.55 -14.07
CA ALA A 3 5.35 -14.98 -12.81
C ALA A 3 5.54 -13.45 -12.85
N PRO A 4 4.48 -12.65 -12.67
CA PRO A 4 4.60 -11.18 -12.74
C PRO A 4 5.65 -10.62 -11.78
N SER A 5 5.82 -11.23 -10.61
CA SER A 5 6.74 -10.74 -9.60
C SER A 5 8.20 -10.72 -10.07
N LEU A 6 8.56 -11.50 -11.10
CA LEU A 6 9.92 -11.52 -11.64
C LEU A 6 10.27 -10.21 -12.35
N PHE A 7 9.26 -9.47 -12.81
CA PHE A 7 9.46 -8.24 -13.58
C PHE A 7 9.06 -6.99 -12.82
N VAL A 8 8.62 -7.13 -11.58
CA VAL A 8 8.18 -6.00 -10.79
C VAL A 8 9.38 -5.26 -10.23
N ASN A 9 9.39 -3.96 -10.43
CA ASN A 9 10.43 -3.11 -9.84
C ASN A 9 10.01 -2.74 -8.42
N LYS A 10 10.42 -3.55 -7.45
CA LYS A 10 10.04 -3.35 -6.05
C LYS A 10 10.59 -2.05 -5.48
N GLN A 11 11.77 -1.63 -5.91
CA GLN A 11 12.34 -0.36 -5.45
C GLN A 11 11.49 0.81 -5.91
N GLU A 12 10.96 0.75 -7.13
CA GLU A 12 10.07 1.80 -7.61
C GLU A 12 8.81 1.88 -6.73
N ILE A 13 8.28 0.73 -6.33
CA ILE A 13 7.08 0.71 -5.46
C ILE A 13 7.42 1.37 -4.11
N ILE A 14 8.59 1.04 -3.53
CA ILE A 14 9.02 1.67 -2.28
C ILE A 14 9.13 3.19 -2.45
N ASP A 15 9.78 3.62 -3.51
CA ASP A 15 10.03 5.05 -3.74
C ASP A 15 8.71 5.81 -3.91
N VAL A 16 7.78 5.27 -4.67
CA VAL A 16 6.47 5.90 -4.87
C VAL A 16 5.67 5.88 -3.57
N ALA A 17 5.68 4.77 -2.84
CA ALA A 17 4.99 4.67 -1.56
C ALA A 17 5.49 5.73 -0.58
N ASP A 18 6.81 5.90 -0.49
CA ASP A 18 7.40 6.89 0.41
C ASP A 18 7.07 8.31 -0.04
N GLU A 19 7.05 8.56 -1.35
CA GLU A 19 6.72 9.87 -1.87
C GLU A 19 5.25 10.21 -1.62
N VAL A 20 4.34 9.27 -1.83
CA VAL A 20 2.92 9.49 -1.55
C VAL A 20 2.72 9.74 -0.06
N THR A 21 3.44 9.00 0.79
CA THR A 21 3.39 9.22 2.23
C THR A 21 3.78 10.65 2.58
N ARG A 22 4.87 11.15 2.02
CA ARG A 22 5.32 12.53 2.26
C ARG A 22 4.31 13.53 1.74
N GLN A 23 3.75 13.28 0.56
CA GLN A 23 2.81 14.20 -0.08
C GLN A 23 1.52 14.34 0.72
N LEU A 24 1.07 13.26 1.34
CA LEU A 24 -0.19 13.23 2.10
C LEU A 24 0.01 13.34 3.60
N ALA A 25 1.23 13.66 4.06
CA ALA A 25 1.45 13.89 5.49
C ALA A 25 0.64 15.09 5.97
N PRO A 26 0.14 15.09 7.19
CA PRO A 26 0.29 14.07 8.24
C PRO A 26 -0.77 12.96 8.18
N ASP A 27 -1.64 12.95 7.18
CA ASP A 27 -2.76 11.99 7.11
C ASP A 27 -2.27 10.56 6.90
N VAL A 28 -1.23 10.38 6.08
CA VAL A 28 -0.65 9.07 5.81
C VAL A 28 0.69 8.97 6.54
N ILE A 29 0.86 7.90 7.29
CA ILE A 29 2.06 7.69 8.10
C ILE A 29 3.01 6.71 7.44
N PHE A 30 2.48 5.66 6.81
CA PHE A 30 3.33 4.65 6.18
C PHE A 30 2.52 3.91 5.12
N ILE A 31 3.20 3.53 4.03
CA ILE A 31 2.64 2.65 3.00
C ILE A 31 3.67 1.57 2.73
N GLY A 32 3.31 0.33 3.05
CA GLY A 32 4.11 -0.84 2.70
C GLY A 32 3.36 -1.70 1.68
N PHE A 33 3.99 -2.79 1.24
CA PHE A 33 3.35 -3.66 0.26
C PHE A 33 3.85 -5.09 0.37
N SER A 34 3.08 -6.01 -0.21
CA SER A 34 3.49 -7.40 -0.45
C SER A 34 2.95 -7.82 -1.81
N ILE A 35 3.67 -8.73 -2.45
CA ILE A 35 3.20 -9.32 -3.70
C ILE A 35 2.93 -10.78 -3.43
N ALA A 36 1.71 -11.21 -3.70
CA ALA A 36 1.28 -12.59 -3.44
C ALA A 36 0.02 -12.86 -4.26
N ASN A 37 -0.36 -14.12 -4.35
CA ASN A 37 -1.65 -14.46 -4.95
C ASN A 37 -2.77 -14.15 -3.97
N ASP A 38 -3.90 -13.67 -4.50
CA ASP A 38 -5.09 -13.51 -3.67
C ASP A 38 -5.79 -14.88 -3.51
N TRP A 39 -6.96 -14.89 -2.82
CA TRP A 39 -7.68 -16.13 -2.54
C TRP A 39 -8.21 -16.82 -3.80
N THR A 40 -8.26 -16.13 -4.93
CA THR A 40 -8.66 -16.72 -6.21
C THR A 40 -7.48 -17.22 -7.03
N GLY A 41 -6.26 -17.05 -6.52
CA GLY A 41 -5.04 -17.43 -7.22
C GLY A 41 -4.48 -16.35 -8.15
N LYS A 42 -5.03 -15.15 -8.14
CA LYS A 42 -4.54 -14.06 -8.99
C LYS A 42 -3.35 -13.36 -8.37
N PRO A 43 -2.28 -13.12 -9.13
CA PRO A 43 -1.16 -12.31 -8.65
C PRO A 43 -1.64 -10.91 -8.28
N SER A 44 -1.25 -10.46 -7.10
CA SER A 44 -1.80 -9.23 -6.53
C SER A 44 -0.75 -8.43 -5.78
N LEU A 45 -1.00 -7.13 -5.70
CA LEU A 45 -0.17 -6.19 -4.94
C LEU A 45 -1.01 -5.72 -3.75
N PHE A 46 -0.59 -6.12 -2.56
CA PHE A 46 -1.29 -5.76 -1.33
C PHE A 46 -0.60 -4.59 -0.66
N TYR A 47 -1.24 -3.44 -0.65
CA TYR A 47 -0.73 -2.27 0.08
C TYR A 47 -1.16 -2.34 1.54
N ARG A 48 -0.25 -1.92 2.43
CA ARG A 48 -0.52 -1.76 3.86
C ARG A 48 -0.37 -0.28 4.18
N ILE A 49 -1.49 0.37 4.45
CA ILE A 49 -1.53 1.81 4.60
C ILE A 49 -1.90 2.15 6.03
N VAL A 50 -1.01 2.89 6.71
CA VAL A 50 -1.28 3.38 8.06
C VAL A 50 -1.63 4.84 7.97
N LEU A 51 -2.81 5.19 8.49
CA LEU A 51 -3.31 6.55 8.53
C LEU A 51 -3.18 7.10 9.95
N SER A 52 -3.05 8.42 10.07
CA SER A 52 -3.18 9.06 11.37
C SER A 52 -4.59 8.77 11.91
N ASP A 53 -4.74 8.83 13.24
CA ASP A 53 -6.05 8.60 13.85
C ASP A 53 -7.07 9.62 13.34
N GLU A 54 -6.63 10.85 13.10
CA GLU A 54 -7.49 11.90 12.55
C GLU A 54 -7.98 11.53 11.15
N ALA A 55 -7.10 11.06 10.29
CA ALA A 55 -7.45 10.68 8.92
C ALA A 55 -8.30 9.40 8.87
N ALA A 56 -8.16 8.52 9.86
CA ALA A 56 -8.90 7.28 9.92
C ALA A 56 -10.32 7.45 10.48
N LYS A 57 -10.69 8.64 10.89
CA LYS A 57 -12.02 8.91 11.41
C LYS A 57 -13.08 8.69 10.34
N ARG A 58 -14.28 8.30 10.82
CA ARG A 58 -15.39 7.95 9.98
C ARG A 58 -15.70 8.98 8.88
N GLY A 59 -15.60 10.27 9.18
CA GLY A 59 -15.93 11.33 8.22
C GLY A 59 -14.81 11.65 7.25
N ARG A 60 -13.62 11.05 7.40
CA ARG A 60 -12.47 11.39 6.59
C ARG A 60 -11.85 10.22 5.85
N ILE A 61 -12.04 9.01 6.35
CA ILE A 61 -11.29 7.86 5.84
C ILE A 61 -11.53 7.60 4.35
N LEU A 62 -12.75 7.80 3.87
CA LEU A 62 -13.05 7.56 2.45
C LEU A 62 -12.33 8.58 1.57
N GLU A 63 -12.31 9.83 1.96
CA GLU A 63 -11.64 10.88 1.21
C GLU A 63 -10.14 10.66 1.16
N VAL A 64 -9.54 10.37 2.31
CA VAL A 64 -8.10 10.14 2.38
C VAL A 64 -7.74 8.88 1.61
N GLY A 65 -8.51 7.82 1.79
CA GLY A 65 -8.29 6.57 1.06
C GLY A 65 -8.34 6.75 -0.45
N ASP A 66 -9.33 7.50 -0.94
CA ASP A 66 -9.44 7.79 -2.37
C ASP A 66 -8.19 8.50 -2.90
N ARG A 67 -7.65 9.44 -2.14
CA ARG A 67 -6.43 10.15 -2.55
C ARG A 67 -5.22 9.21 -2.59
N VAL A 68 -5.07 8.37 -1.58
CA VAL A 68 -3.97 7.41 -1.53
C VAL A 68 -4.04 6.48 -2.73
N GLU A 69 -5.21 5.89 -2.97
CA GLU A 69 -5.38 4.92 -4.04
C GLU A 69 -5.14 5.56 -5.40
N LYS A 70 -5.67 6.76 -5.61
CA LYS A 70 -5.48 7.45 -6.86
C LYS A 70 -4.00 7.74 -7.13
N LEU A 71 -3.28 8.24 -6.15
CA LEU A 71 -1.86 8.54 -6.32
C LEU A 71 -1.03 7.29 -6.56
N LEU A 72 -1.27 6.23 -5.80
CA LEU A 72 -0.55 4.98 -5.97
C LEU A 72 -0.84 4.37 -7.34
N ASP A 73 -2.11 4.28 -7.69
CA ASP A 73 -2.51 3.58 -8.91
C ASP A 73 -2.15 4.38 -10.16
N ASP A 74 -2.26 5.71 -10.12
CA ASP A 74 -1.85 6.55 -11.25
C ASP A 74 -0.33 6.49 -11.48
N ARG A 75 0.45 6.43 -10.40
CA ARG A 75 1.91 6.45 -10.49
C ARG A 75 2.48 5.09 -10.83
N LEU A 76 1.93 4.01 -10.27
CA LEU A 76 2.48 2.67 -10.43
C LEU A 76 1.79 1.85 -11.50
N GLN A 77 0.50 2.05 -11.70
CA GLN A 77 -0.29 1.30 -12.68
C GLN A 77 0.00 -0.20 -12.63
N PRO A 78 -0.16 -0.84 -11.46
CA PRO A 78 0.33 -2.21 -11.28
C PRO A 78 -0.37 -3.24 -12.16
N TYR A 79 -1.65 -3.03 -12.44
CA TYR A 79 -2.39 -3.96 -13.30
C TYR A 79 -1.88 -3.88 -14.75
N GLN A 80 -1.71 -2.66 -15.26
CA GLN A 80 -1.29 -2.44 -16.64
C GLN A 80 0.17 -2.85 -16.87
N ARG A 81 1.04 -2.58 -15.89
CA ARG A 81 2.48 -2.78 -16.06
C ARG A 81 2.94 -4.17 -15.66
N TRP A 82 2.32 -4.75 -14.62
CA TRP A 82 2.83 -5.97 -14.02
C TRP A 82 1.78 -7.07 -13.88
N ASP A 83 0.57 -6.83 -14.38
CA ASP A 83 -0.53 -7.78 -14.26
C ASP A 83 -0.80 -8.13 -12.79
N LEU A 84 -0.66 -7.14 -11.91
CA LEU A 84 -0.90 -7.28 -10.48
C LEU A 84 -2.17 -6.54 -10.10
N TYR A 85 -3.10 -7.24 -9.47
CA TYR A 85 -4.33 -6.62 -9.01
C TYR A 85 -4.06 -5.89 -7.68
N PRO A 86 -4.36 -4.57 -7.56
CA PRO A 86 -4.06 -3.83 -6.34
C PRO A 86 -5.16 -3.98 -5.28
N TYR A 87 -4.74 -4.26 -4.05
CA TYR A 87 -5.60 -4.26 -2.88
C TYR A 87 -5.06 -3.22 -1.89
N HIS A 88 -5.95 -2.45 -1.28
CA HIS A 88 -5.58 -1.39 -0.36
C HIS A 88 -6.14 -1.71 1.01
N ASN A 89 -5.26 -1.95 1.97
CA ASN A 89 -5.63 -2.29 3.34
C ASN A 89 -5.19 -1.16 4.27
N TYR A 90 -6.05 -0.81 5.20
CA TYR A 90 -5.85 0.35 6.05
C TYR A 90 -5.85 -0.01 7.53
N ARG A 91 -4.98 0.66 8.29
CA ARG A 91 -5.01 0.67 9.75
C ARG A 91 -4.86 2.09 10.22
N SER A 92 -5.48 2.42 11.37
CA SER A 92 -5.15 3.66 12.05
C SER A 92 -3.84 3.50 12.80
N GLN A 93 -3.22 4.63 13.14
CA GLN A 93 -2.00 4.64 13.94
C GLN A 93 -2.21 3.92 15.28
N SER A 94 -3.34 4.16 15.94
CA SER A 94 -3.66 3.49 17.20
C SER A 94 -3.82 1.99 17.06
N GLU A 95 -4.46 1.54 15.99
CA GLU A 95 -4.58 0.10 15.72
C GLU A 95 -3.20 -0.53 15.54
N GLN A 96 -2.34 0.12 14.77
CA GLN A 96 -1.00 -0.41 14.54
C GLN A 96 -0.20 -0.46 15.84
N ALA A 97 -0.35 0.53 16.70
CA ALA A 97 0.33 0.54 17.99
C ALA A 97 -0.08 -0.66 18.85
N GLN A 98 -1.34 -1.06 18.77
CA GLN A 98 -1.82 -2.23 19.50
C GLN A 98 -1.33 -3.53 18.89
N LEU A 99 -1.36 -3.63 17.56
CA LEU A 99 -1.03 -4.87 16.86
C LEU A 99 0.47 -5.08 16.72
N GLN A 100 1.25 -4.01 16.64
CA GLN A 100 2.72 -4.03 16.59
C GLN A 100 3.29 -4.93 15.49
N ASP A 101 2.62 -4.95 14.33
CA ASP A 101 3.07 -5.74 13.19
C ASP A 101 4.14 -4.97 12.41
N PRO A 102 5.41 -5.44 12.39
CA PRO A 102 6.49 -4.69 11.74
C PRO A 102 6.27 -4.43 10.26
N ALA A 103 5.48 -5.28 9.59
CA ALA A 103 5.21 -5.11 8.16
C ALA A 103 4.41 -3.85 7.88
N TRP A 104 3.78 -3.25 8.89
CA TRP A 104 3.01 -2.02 8.79
C TRP A 104 3.80 -0.80 9.27
N GLU A 105 5.10 -0.95 9.55
CA GLU A 105 5.93 0.14 10.08
C GLU A 105 7.17 0.37 9.26
N ARG A 106 7.59 -0.61 8.47
CA ARG A 106 8.78 -0.51 7.64
C ARG A 106 8.65 -1.44 6.45
N HIS A 107 9.42 -1.15 5.41
CA HIS A 107 9.42 -1.99 4.23
C HIS A 107 10.10 -3.33 4.52
N VAL A 108 9.36 -4.42 4.27
CA VAL A 108 9.87 -5.78 4.44
C VAL A 108 9.77 -6.44 3.07
N LEU A 109 10.92 -6.73 2.48
CA LEU A 109 10.96 -7.36 1.16
C LEU A 109 11.26 -8.85 1.32
N SER A 110 10.41 -9.66 0.73
CA SER A 110 10.66 -11.10 0.63
C SER A 110 11.69 -11.38 -0.43
N ARG A 111 12.46 -12.41 -0.22
CA ARG A 111 13.41 -12.84 -1.22
C ARG A 111 12.81 -13.73 -2.25
#